data_8638cf00d7ee5f2364e9973d8f52981e
#
_entry.id   8638cf00d7ee5f2364e9973d8f52981e
#
_cell.length_a   1.000
_cell.length_b   1.000
_cell.length_c   1.000
_cell.angle_alpha   90.00
_cell.angle_beta   90.00
_cell.angle_gamma   90.00
#
_symmetry.space_group_name_H-M   'P 1'
#
loop_
_entity.id
_entity.type
_entity.pdbx_description
1 polymer ?
#
loop_
_entity_poly.entity_id
_entity_poly.type
_entity_poly.pdbx_seq_one_letter_code
_entity_poly.pdbx_strand_id
1 'polypeptide(L)'
;AWHWKVMTIDGNDPDAIRAALTEAKAVTGQPTLIIGKTVMGKGARKADNSSYERNCGTHGAPLGGEAYINTIKNLGGDLENPFQIFTEVKELYAKRKEELKKIVAERYAYKAEWTKANPELAAKMDFWFSGKIPQIDWNAIEQKANAATRAASATVLGVLATEVENMIVSSADLSNSDKTDGFLKKTHAFTYGDFSGAFLQAGVSELTMACCCLGMVLHGGIIAACATFFVFSDYMKPAIRMAALMELPIKFIWSHDAFRVGEDGPTHEPVEQEAQIRLMEKLKNHKGHNSMLVLRPADVEETTVAWKLAMENTSTPTALIFSRQNINNLPTGNNYSQVEKGAYIVAGSDTDPDVILVASGSEVSTLVAGAELLRKDGVKVRIVSVPSEGLFRNQSKEYQNS
;
A
#
# COMPACT_ATOMS: atom_id res chain seq x y z
N ALA A 1 19.41 -22.75 -10.77
CA ALA A 1 18.27 -22.92 -11.64
C ALA A 1 17.73 -21.60 -12.21
N TRP A 2 17.92 -20.49 -11.52
CA TRP A 2 17.43 -19.16 -11.94
C TRP A 2 18.51 -18.31 -12.63
N HIS A 3 19.62 -18.92 -12.99
CA HIS A 3 20.77 -18.25 -13.61
C HIS A 3 21.37 -17.08 -12.81
N TRP A 4 21.24 -17.13 -11.49
CA TRP A 4 21.91 -16.18 -10.61
C TRP A 4 23.36 -16.59 -10.38
N LYS A 5 24.26 -15.62 -10.33
CA LYS A 5 25.58 -15.83 -9.75
C LYS A 5 25.45 -15.86 -8.23
N VAL A 6 25.92 -16.94 -7.58
CA VAL A 6 25.82 -17.12 -6.14
C VAL A 6 27.23 -17.20 -5.54
N MET A 7 27.51 -16.38 -4.54
CA MET A 7 28.74 -16.40 -3.75
C MET A 7 28.42 -16.63 -2.28
N THR A 8 29.20 -17.46 -1.62
CA THR A 8 29.10 -17.67 -0.16
C THR A 8 30.39 -17.21 0.49
N ILE A 9 30.27 -16.32 1.48
CA ILE A 9 31.41 -15.69 2.16
C ILE A 9 31.28 -15.75 3.68
N ASP A 10 32.36 -15.50 4.39
CA ASP A 10 32.30 -15.09 5.81
C ASP A 10 31.76 -13.66 5.87
N GLY A 11 30.52 -13.50 6.34
CA GLY A 11 29.86 -12.21 6.45
C GLY A 11 30.35 -11.37 7.65
N ASN A 12 31.31 -11.88 8.43
CA ASN A 12 31.99 -11.13 9.47
C ASN A 12 33.41 -10.70 9.08
N ASP A 13 33.85 -11.06 7.87
CA ASP A 13 35.15 -10.64 7.30
C ASP A 13 34.96 -9.45 6.34
N PRO A 14 35.43 -8.23 6.71
CA PRO A 14 35.30 -7.05 5.86
C PRO A 14 35.99 -7.19 4.49
N ASP A 15 37.06 -7.93 4.39
CA ASP A 15 37.80 -8.11 3.14
C ASP A 15 37.09 -9.08 2.21
N ALA A 16 36.52 -10.16 2.75
CA ALA A 16 35.64 -11.06 2.00
C ALA A 16 34.39 -10.34 1.47
N ILE A 17 33.77 -9.47 2.29
CA ILE A 17 32.63 -8.65 1.90
C ILE A 17 33.04 -7.69 0.76
N ARG A 18 34.17 -7.00 0.88
CA ARG A 18 34.66 -6.06 -0.14
C ARG A 18 34.95 -6.76 -1.45
N ALA A 19 35.62 -7.92 -1.39
CA ALA A 19 35.92 -8.72 -2.58
C ALA A 19 34.62 -9.16 -3.30
N ALA A 20 33.67 -9.72 -2.56
CA ALA A 20 32.38 -10.16 -3.11
C ALA A 20 31.58 -9.01 -3.74
N LEU A 21 31.53 -7.84 -3.11
CA LEU A 21 30.86 -6.66 -3.65
C LEU A 21 31.55 -6.14 -4.93
N THR A 22 32.90 -6.20 -4.98
CA THR A 22 33.67 -5.81 -6.18
C THR A 22 33.37 -6.76 -7.33
N GLU A 23 33.36 -8.05 -7.05
CA GLU A 23 33.03 -9.07 -8.06
C GLU A 23 31.58 -8.94 -8.53
N ALA A 24 30.62 -8.72 -7.61
CA ALA A 24 29.20 -8.54 -7.95
C ALA A 24 28.98 -7.34 -8.89
N LYS A 25 29.67 -6.23 -8.66
CA LYS A 25 29.59 -5.04 -9.53
C LYS A 25 30.10 -5.26 -10.95
N ALA A 26 30.97 -6.21 -11.14
CA ALA A 26 31.52 -6.56 -12.48
C ALA A 26 30.57 -7.49 -13.25
N VAL A 27 29.57 -8.08 -12.63
CA VAL A 27 28.59 -8.97 -13.28
C VAL A 27 27.49 -8.14 -13.92
N THR A 28 27.33 -8.21 -15.24
CA THR A 28 26.33 -7.44 -16.00
C THR A 28 25.25 -8.30 -16.64
N GLY A 29 25.48 -9.61 -16.82
CA GLY A 29 24.57 -10.49 -17.56
C GLY A 29 23.58 -11.28 -16.71
N GLN A 30 23.65 -11.19 -15.39
CA GLN A 30 22.81 -11.97 -14.47
C GLN A 30 22.76 -11.33 -13.08
N PRO A 31 21.69 -11.56 -12.29
CA PRO A 31 21.64 -11.13 -10.90
C PRO A 31 22.70 -11.83 -10.05
N THR A 32 23.17 -11.15 -9.00
CA THR A 32 24.14 -11.72 -8.06
C THR A 32 23.53 -11.83 -6.66
N LEU A 33 23.67 -13.01 -6.04
CA LEU A 33 23.33 -13.27 -4.65
C LEU A 33 24.60 -13.49 -3.83
N ILE A 34 24.81 -12.70 -2.79
CA ILE A 34 25.90 -12.90 -1.84
C ILE A 34 25.30 -13.45 -0.54
N ILE A 35 25.71 -14.67 -0.17
CA ILE A 35 25.30 -15.34 1.07
C ILE A 35 26.40 -15.12 2.11
N GLY A 36 26.20 -14.19 3.03
CA GLY A 36 27.12 -13.95 4.16
C GLY A 36 26.79 -14.87 5.35
N LYS A 37 27.68 -15.78 5.69
CA LYS A 37 27.57 -16.55 6.92
C LYS A 37 28.10 -15.71 8.09
N THR A 38 27.25 -15.42 9.07
CA THR A 38 27.58 -14.56 10.21
C THR A 38 27.47 -15.28 11.54
N VAL A 39 28.08 -14.71 12.57
CA VAL A 39 27.99 -15.18 13.95
C VAL A 39 27.04 -14.25 14.72
N MET A 40 25.93 -14.81 15.22
CA MET A 40 25.00 -14.07 16.07
C MET A 40 25.71 -13.62 17.35
N GLY A 41 25.58 -12.32 17.69
CA GLY A 41 26.19 -11.74 18.86
C GLY A 41 27.74 -11.80 18.84
N LYS A 42 28.36 -11.67 17.64
CA LYS A 42 29.82 -11.69 17.52
C LYS A 42 30.46 -10.68 18.49
N GLY A 43 31.41 -11.16 19.32
CA GLY A 43 32.10 -10.36 20.34
C GLY A 43 31.33 -10.22 21.64
N ALA A 44 30.09 -10.67 21.76
CA ALA A 44 29.34 -10.60 23.01
C ALA A 44 29.93 -11.50 24.09
N ARG A 45 29.95 -10.98 25.33
CA ARG A 45 30.46 -11.66 26.53
C ARG A 45 29.36 -11.75 27.59
N LYS A 46 29.40 -12.81 28.41
CA LYS A 46 28.57 -12.94 29.60
C LYS A 46 29.18 -12.20 30.77
N ALA A 47 28.50 -12.15 31.92
CA ALA A 47 29.00 -11.54 33.15
C ALA A 47 30.27 -12.22 33.68
N ASP A 48 30.43 -13.52 33.46
CA ASP A 48 31.63 -14.29 33.80
C ASP A 48 32.74 -14.16 32.73
N ASN A 49 32.61 -13.27 31.79
CA ASN A 49 33.49 -13.04 30.63
C ASN A 49 33.60 -14.23 29.64
N SER A 50 32.81 -15.27 29.78
CA SER A 50 32.73 -16.32 28.76
C SER A 50 32.03 -15.83 27.49
N SER A 51 32.26 -16.52 26.36
CA SER A 51 31.60 -16.14 25.08
C SER A 51 30.09 -16.27 25.16
N TYR A 52 29.37 -15.24 24.63
CA TYR A 52 27.92 -15.28 24.47
C TYR A 52 27.51 -15.36 22.98
N GLU A 53 28.50 -15.60 22.12
CA GLU A 53 28.26 -15.78 20.68
C GLU A 53 27.39 -17.02 20.39
N ARG A 54 26.68 -16.99 19.26
CA ARG A 54 25.82 -18.10 18.78
C ARG A 54 24.70 -18.51 19.75
N ASN A 55 24.42 -17.72 20.75
CA ASN A 55 23.37 -17.95 21.72
C ASN A 55 22.12 -17.15 21.36
N CYS A 56 20.95 -17.81 21.27
CA CYS A 56 19.68 -17.14 20.92
C CYS A 56 19.32 -16.01 21.91
N GLY A 57 19.80 -16.07 23.16
CA GLY A 57 19.63 -14.99 24.14
C GLY A 57 20.24 -13.65 23.74
N THR A 58 21.20 -13.62 22.78
CA THR A 58 21.75 -12.36 22.26
C THR A 58 20.84 -11.68 21.22
N HIS A 59 19.77 -12.34 20.77
CA HIS A 59 18.92 -11.82 19.70
C HIS A 59 18.00 -10.68 20.16
N GLY A 60 17.44 -10.72 21.33
CA GLY A 60 16.45 -9.73 21.75
C GLY A 60 16.61 -9.23 23.17
N ALA A 61 17.55 -9.79 23.95
CA ALA A 61 17.84 -9.36 25.30
C ALA A 61 19.00 -8.35 25.30
N PRO A 62 18.84 -7.15 25.87
CA PRO A 62 19.92 -6.20 26.00
C PRO A 62 20.97 -6.77 26.96
N LEU A 63 22.25 -6.52 26.67
CA LEU A 63 23.33 -6.81 27.58
C LEU A 63 23.35 -5.73 28.66
N GLY A 64 23.38 -6.15 29.96
CA GLY A 64 23.43 -5.25 31.10
C GLY A 64 24.53 -5.64 32.09
N GLY A 65 24.88 -4.72 33.04
CA GLY A 65 25.86 -4.95 34.08
C GLY A 65 27.23 -5.40 33.54
N GLU A 66 27.82 -6.41 34.16
CA GLU A 66 29.14 -6.94 33.79
C GLU A 66 29.18 -7.50 32.36
N ALA A 67 28.08 -8.07 31.85
CA ALA A 67 28.04 -8.56 30.48
C ALA A 67 28.22 -7.43 29.46
N TYR A 68 27.60 -6.26 29.68
CA TYR A 68 27.82 -5.07 28.88
C TYR A 68 29.27 -4.59 28.94
N ILE A 69 29.80 -4.45 30.15
CA ILE A 69 31.19 -4.01 30.40
C ILE A 69 32.20 -4.92 29.69
N ASN A 70 32.06 -6.23 29.87
CA ASN A 70 32.91 -7.22 29.22
C ASN A 70 32.81 -7.19 27.69
N THR A 71 31.61 -6.99 27.17
CA THR A 71 31.40 -6.91 25.72
C THR A 71 32.04 -5.66 25.12
N ILE A 72 31.84 -4.47 25.72
CA ILE A 72 32.47 -3.22 25.26
C ILE A 72 33.99 -3.35 25.26
N LYS A 73 34.58 -3.86 26.34
CA LYS A 73 36.03 -4.11 26.44
C LYS A 73 36.51 -5.09 25.37
N ASN A 74 35.80 -6.20 25.18
CA ASN A 74 36.14 -7.20 24.16
C ASN A 74 36.11 -6.66 22.74
N LEU A 75 35.23 -5.69 22.47
CA LEU A 75 35.11 -5.02 21.17
C LEU A 75 36.05 -3.81 21.02
N GLY A 76 36.90 -3.52 22.03
CA GLY A 76 37.84 -2.39 21.99
C GLY A 76 37.18 -1.01 22.22
N GLY A 77 35.97 -1.00 22.79
CA GLY A 77 35.22 0.23 23.08
C GLY A 77 35.65 0.87 24.38
N ASP A 78 35.29 2.13 24.58
CA ASP A 78 35.49 2.91 25.79
C ASP A 78 34.19 2.97 26.60
N LEU A 79 34.26 2.55 27.87
CA LEU A 79 33.09 2.55 28.77
C LEU A 79 32.64 3.94 29.18
N GLU A 80 33.58 4.90 29.23
CA GLU A 80 33.30 6.30 29.57
C GLU A 80 32.68 7.05 28.35
N ASN A 81 32.97 6.54 27.15
CA ASN A 81 32.44 7.09 25.89
C ASN A 81 31.97 5.98 24.93
N PRO A 82 30.89 5.24 25.26
CA PRO A 82 30.46 4.06 24.51
C PRO A 82 29.98 4.38 23.08
N PHE A 83 29.73 5.64 22.76
CA PHE A 83 29.36 6.13 21.44
C PHE A 83 30.53 6.79 20.70
N GLN A 84 31.75 6.54 21.13
CA GLN A 84 32.94 7.04 20.47
C GLN A 84 33.02 6.58 19.04
N ILE A 85 33.27 7.52 18.12
CA ILE A 85 33.63 7.21 16.73
C ILE A 85 35.15 7.31 16.63
N PHE A 86 35.80 6.20 16.30
CA PHE A 86 37.28 6.14 16.18
C PHE A 86 37.78 7.11 15.11
N THR A 87 38.99 7.63 15.31
CA THR A 87 39.58 8.64 14.42
C THR A 87 39.72 8.15 12.98
N GLU A 88 40.16 6.91 12.79
CA GLU A 88 40.32 6.25 11.49
C GLU A 88 38.98 6.17 10.73
N VAL A 89 37.90 5.92 11.48
CA VAL A 89 36.55 5.86 10.89
C VAL A 89 36.09 7.26 10.46
N LYS A 90 36.36 8.31 11.27
CA LYS A 90 36.06 9.70 10.89
C LYS A 90 36.79 10.11 9.62
N GLU A 91 38.11 9.80 9.57
CA GLU A 91 38.96 10.12 8.40
C GLU A 91 38.48 9.36 7.13
N LEU A 92 38.18 8.07 7.26
CA LEU A 92 37.66 7.25 6.16
C LEU A 92 36.35 7.83 5.61
N TYR A 93 35.40 8.15 6.50
CA TYR A 93 34.12 8.72 6.08
C TYR A 93 34.27 10.15 5.55
N ALA A 94 35.17 10.96 6.09
CA ALA A 94 35.45 12.30 5.58
C ALA A 94 35.97 12.24 4.13
N LYS A 95 36.94 11.36 3.87
CA LYS A 95 37.44 11.12 2.51
C LYS A 95 36.34 10.68 1.57
N ARG A 96 35.54 9.69 2.00
CA ARG A 96 34.44 9.17 1.17
C ARG A 96 33.37 10.23 0.92
N LYS A 97 33.07 11.09 1.89
CA LYS A 97 32.16 12.22 1.73
C LYS A 97 32.59 13.16 0.59
N GLU A 98 33.87 13.50 0.52
CA GLU A 98 34.38 14.37 -0.55
C GLU A 98 34.31 13.69 -1.94
N GLU A 99 34.58 12.39 -2.01
CA GLU A 99 34.37 11.61 -3.24
C GLU A 99 32.90 11.62 -3.69
N LEU A 100 31.99 11.39 -2.74
CA LEU A 100 30.54 11.39 -3.02
C LEU A 100 30.03 12.76 -3.44
N LYS A 101 30.53 13.86 -2.85
CA LYS A 101 30.19 15.22 -3.27
C LYS A 101 30.52 15.47 -4.74
N LYS A 102 31.67 14.99 -5.22
CA LYS A 102 32.05 15.10 -6.64
C LYS A 102 31.06 14.33 -7.53
N ILE A 103 30.77 13.08 -7.18
CA ILE A 103 29.81 12.25 -7.93
C ILE A 103 28.42 12.92 -7.98
N VAL A 104 27.97 13.47 -6.86
CA VAL A 104 26.69 14.19 -6.78
C VAL A 104 26.71 15.43 -7.65
N ALA A 105 27.78 16.22 -7.61
CA ALA A 105 27.92 17.43 -8.44
C ALA A 105 27.87 17.07 -9.94
N GLU A 106 28.59 16.03 -10.36
CA GLU A 106 28.56 15.52 -11.75
C GLU A 106 27.16 15.08 -12.18
N ARG A 107 26.44 14.35 -11.31
CA ARG A 107 25.07 13.93 -11.59
C ARG A 107 24.09 15.11 -11.70
N TYR A 108 24.23 16.14 -10.86
CA TYR A 108 23.42 17.35 -10.96
C TYR A 108 23.74 18.14 -12.25
N ALA A 109 25.00 18.24 -12.64
CA ALA A 109 25.40 18.86 -13.91
C ALA A 109 24.78 18.11 -15.09
N TYR A 110 24.88 16.77 -15.10
CA TYR A 110 24.26 15.92 -16.12
C TYR A 110 22.74 16.10 -16.16
N LYS A 111 22.07 16.09 -15.00
CA LYS A 111 20.61 16.32 -14.90
C LYS A 111 20.26 17.71 -15.49
N ALA A 112 21.03 18.74 -15.19
CA ALA A 112 20.78 20.09 -15.70
C ALA A 112 20.88 20.16 -17.23
N GLU A 113 21.89 19.53 -17.82
CA GLU A 113 22.03 19.46 -19.28
C GLU A 113 20.91 18.62 -19.93
N TRP A 114 20.56 17.48 -19.32
CA TRP A 114 19.46 16.66 -19.79
C TRP A 114 18.12 17.42 -19.74
N THR A 115 17.86 18.19 -18.66
CA THR A 115 16.67 19.02 -18.51
C THR A 115 16.55 20.07 -19.61
N LYS A 116 17.68 20.72 -19.97
CA LYS A 116 17.70 21.68 -21.09
C LYS A 116 17.40 21.02 -22.44
N ALA A 117 17.93 19.80 -22.63
CA ALA A 117 17.73 19.07 -23.87
C ALA A 117 16.32 18.45 -23.98
N ASN A 118 15.65 18.19 -22.86
CA ASN A 118 14.36 17.49 -22.77
C ASN A 118 13.37 18.22 -21.84
N PRO A 119 12.96 19.46 -22.13
CA PRO A 119 12.18 20.28 -21.20
C PRO A 119 10.80 19.69 -20.86
N GLU A 120 10.13 19.07 -21.83
CA GLU A 120 8.82 18.43 -21.61
C GLU A 120 8.91 17.21 -20.72
N LEU A 121 9.88 16.33 -20.97
CA LEU A 121 10.11 15.13 -20.16
C LEU A 121 10.56 15.51 -18.74
N ALA A 122 11.37 16.55 -18.60
CA ALA A 122 11.80 17.06 -17.31
C ALA A 122 10.60 17.61 -16.50
N ALA A 123 9.69 18.35 -17.14
CA ALA A 123 8.46 18.84 -16.51
C ALA A 123 7.55 17.69 -16.07
N LYS A 124 7.38 16.64 -16.89
CA LYS A 124 6.63 15.43 -16.51
C LYS A 124 7.28 14.74 -15.31
N MET A 125 8.58 14.54 -15.34
CA MET A 125 9.33 13.90 -14.25
C MET A 125 9.18 14.69 -12.94
N ASP A 126 9.34 16.01 -12.98
CA ASP A 126 9.19 16.86 -11.80
C ASP A 126 7.75 16.82 -11.27
N PHE A 127 6.74 16.77 -12.14
CA PHE A 127 5.33 16.60 -11.76
C PHE A 127 5.12 15.24 -11.06
N TRP A 128 5.57 14.14 -11.65
CA TRP A 128 5.40 12.80 -11.07
C TRP A 128 6.08 12.65 -9.72
N PHE A 129 7.32 13.17 -9.58
CA PHE A 129 8.05 13.13 -8.31
C PHE A 129 7.53 14.13 -7.27
N SER A 130 6.67 15.07 -7.66
CA SER A 130 6.02 15.99 -6.70
C SER A 130 4.93 15.33 -5.86
N GLY A 131 4.50 14.10 -6.21
CA GLY A 131 3.38 13.40 -5.57
C GLY A 131 2.00 13.97 -5.90
N LYS A 132 1.92 14.94 -6.83
CA LYS A 132 0.64 15.47 -7.31
C LYS A 132 -0.03 14.48 -8.26
N ILE A 133 -1.36 14.48 -8.24
CA ILE A 133 -2.17 13.74 -9.22
C ILE A 133 -2.62 14.70 -10.33
N PRO A 134 -2.79 14.22 -11.58
CA PRO A 134 -3.40 15.04 -12.63
C PRO A 134 -4.84 15.38 -12.28
N GLN A 135 -5.34 16.45 -12.89
CA GLN A 135 -6.74 16.81 -12.76
C GLN A 135 -7.59 15.86 -13.59
N ILE A 136 -8.53 15.18 -12.95
CA ILE A 136 -9.44 14.20 -13.56
C ILE A 136 -10.85 14.77 -13.47
N ASP A 137 -11.59 14.73 -14.58
CA ASP A 137 -13.01 15.07 -14.58
C ASP A 137 -13.84 13.85 -14.15
N TRP A 138 -14.03 13.75 -12.84
CA TRP A 138 -14.80 12.65 -12.24
C TRP A 138 -16.26 12.65 -12.63
N ASN A 139 -16.83 13.81 -12.98
CA ASN A 139 -18.23 13.95 -13.40
C ASN A 139 -18.47 13.47 -14.83
N ALA A 140 -17.44 13.40 -15.66
CA ALA A 140 -17.51 12.86 -17.00
C ALA A 140 -17.47 11.33 -17.06
N ILE A 141 -17.26 10.65 -15.92
CA ILE A 141 -17.20 9.18 -15.87
C ILE A 141 -18.62 8.62 -15.81
N GLU A 142 -19.10 8.14 -16.95
CA GLU A 142 -20.42 7.52 -17.05
C GLU A 142 -20.38 6.07 -16.57
N GLN A 143 -21.20 5.75 -15.60
CA GLN A 143 -21.33 4.40 -15.05
C GLN A 143 -22.54 3.67 -15.62
N LYS A 144 -22.39 2.35 -15.82
CA LYS A 144 -23.53 1.48 -16.12
C LYS A 144 -24.34 1.25 -14.85
N ALA A 145 -25.58 1.75 -14.81
CA ALA A 145 -26.45 1.58 -13.66
C ALA A 145 -26.68 0.10 -13.30
N ASN A 146 -26.88 -0.16 -12.01
CA ASN A 146 -27.17 -1.47 -11.45
C ASN A 146 -26.10 -2.54 -11.75
N ALA A 147 -24.84 -2.13 -11.85
CA ALA A 147 -23.72 -3.04 -12.04
C ALA A 147 -23.02 -3.37 -10.71
N ALA A 148 -22.16 -4.38 -10.74
CA ALA A 148 -21.27 -4.68 -9.63
C ALA A 148 -20.25 -3.53 -9.42
N THR A 149 -19.91 -3.22 -8.17
CA THR A 149 -18.95 -2.13 -7.91
C THR A 149 -17.55 -2.44 -8.46
N ARG A 150 -17.15 -3.72 -8.56
CA ARG A 150 -15.92 -4.09 -9.31
C ARG A 150 -15.97 -3.72 -10.79
N ALA A 151 -17.16 -3.80 -11.42
CA ALA A 151 -17.33 -3.40 -12.82
C ALA A 151 -17.31 -1.87 -12.97
N ALA A 152 -17.90 -1.14 -12.02
CA ALA A 152 -17.77 0.31 -11.95
C ALA A 152 -16.30 0.74 -11.73
N SER A 153 -15.56 0.02 -10.90
CA SER A 153 -14.12 0.22 -10.74
C SER A 153 -13.35 0.02 -12.05
N ALA A 154 -13.72 -0.97 -12.88
CA ALA A 154 -13.12 -1.17 -14.20
C ALA A 154 -13.33 0.04 -15.13
N THR A 155 -14.51 0.66 -15.08
CA THR A 155 -14.80 1.89 -15.84
C THR A 155 -13.86 3.01 -15.42
N VAL A 156 -13.72 3.26 -14.11
CA VAL A 156 -12.79 4.26 -13.57
C VAL A 156 -11.35 3.95 -13.94
N LEU A 157 -10.92 2.70 -13.75
CA LEU A 157 -9.56 2.26 -14.10
C LEU A 157 -9.25 2.48 -15.59
N GLY A 158 -10.25 2.30 -16.48
CA GLY A 158 -10.11 2.61 -17.90
C GLY A 158 -9.84 4.09 -18.19
N VAL A 159 -10.43 5.01 -17.40
CA VAL A 159 -10.16 6.45 -17.47
C VAL A 159 -8.77 6.75 -16.88
N LEU A 160 -8.46 6.20 -15.70
CA LEU A 160 -7.17 6.41 -15.07
C LEU A 160 -6.00 5.94 -15.94
N ALA A 161 -6.17 4.89 -16.73
CA ALA A 161 -5.15 4.40 -17.65
C ALA A 161 -4.80 5.41 -18.77
N THR A 162 -5.71 6.32 -19.11
CA THR A 162 -5.48 7.37 -20.12
C THR A 162 -5.06 8.70 -19.51
N GLU A 163 -5.57 9.03 -18.32
CA GLU A 163 -5.35 10.34 -17.70
C GLU A 163 -4.15 10.36 -16.75
N VAL A 164 -3.70 9.19 -16.25
CA VAL A 164 -2.64 9.08 -15.23
C VAL A 164 -1.48 8.26 -15.76
N GLU A 165 -0.62 8.91 -16.54
CA GLU A 165 0.49 8.29 -17.29
C GLU A 165 1.48 7.52 -16.39
N ASN A 166 1.65 7.93 -15.13
CA ASN A 166 2.57 7.30 -14.17
C ASN A 166 1.87 6.31 -13.20
N MET A 167 0.68 5.83 -13.54
CA MET A 167 0.00 4.80 -12.77
C MET A 167 0.40 3.40 -13.26
N ILE A 168 0.69 2.51 -12.31
CA ILE A 168 0.92 1.08 -12.56
C ILE A 168 -0.12 0.30 -11.77
N VAL A 169 -0.84 -0.58 -12.46
CA VAL A 169 -1.81 -1.49 -11.85
C VAL A 169 -1.28 -2.91 -11.94
N SER A 170 -1.52 -3.70 -10.91
CA SER A 170 -1.16 -5.12 -10.86
C SER A 170 -2.33 -5.99 -10.40
N SER A 171 -2.31 -7.25 -10.83
CA SER A 171 -3.27 -8.26 -10.40
C SER A 171 -2.57 -9.58 -10.12
N ALA A 172 -3.09 -10.32 -9.13
CA ALA A 172 -2.62 -11.66 -8.76
C ALA A 172 -3.24 -12.74 -9.66
N ASP A 173 -3.07 -12.59 -10.97
CA ASP A 173 -3.61 -13.46 -12.03
C ASP A 173 -5.15 -13.49 -12.12
N LEU A 174 -5.81 -12.43 -11.67
CA LEU A 174 -7.27 -12.35 -11.53
C LEU A 174 -7.88 -11.15 -12.30
N SER A 175 -7.14 -10.51 -13.21
CA SER A 175 -7.52 -9.22 -13.82
C SER A 175 -8.89 -9.24 -14.51
N ASN A 176 -9.30 -10.38 -15.09
CA ASN A 176 -10.62 -10.56 -15.68
C ASN A 176 -11.74 -10.65 -14.64
N SER A 177 -11.43 -11.06 -13.42
CA SER A 177 -12.39 -11.27 -12.34
C SER A 177 -12.40 -10.12 -11.32
N ASP A 178 -11.24 -9.64 -10.89
CA ASP A 178 -11.12 -8.44 -10.03
C ASP A 178 -11.42 -7.14 -10.81
N LYS A 179 -11.52 -7.25 -12.16
CA LYS A 179 -11.86 -6.18 -13.09
C LYS A 179 -10.79 -5.11 -13.29
N THR A 180 -9.54 -5.39 -12.92
CA THR A 180 -8.40 -4.55 -13.32
C THR A 180 -8.10 -4.64 -14.82
N ASP A 181 -8.74 -5.57 -15.53
CA ASP A 181 -8.72 -5.62 -17.00
C ASP A 181 -9.28 -4.34 -17.66
N GLY A 182 -10.06 -3.53 -16.92
CA GLY A 182 -10.47 -2.20 -17.36
C GLY A 182 -9.28 -1.29 -17.64
N PHE A 183 -8.25 -1.35 -16.79
CA PHE A 183 -6.98 -0.66 -17.00
C PHE A 183 -6.13 -1.34 -18.08
N LEU A 184 -5.97 -2.67 -18.01
CA LEU A 184 -5.14 -3.44 -18.93
C LEU A 184 -5.56 -3.28 -20.39
N LYS A 185 -6.85 -3.13 -20.68
CA LYS A 185 -7.37 -2.91 -22.05
C LYS A 185 -6.93 -1.59 -22.69
N LYS A 186 -6.42 -0.64 -21.89
CA LYS A 186 -5.93 0.66 -22.35
C LYS A 186 -4.41 0.74 -22.42
N THR A 187 -3.73 -0.28 -21.94
CA THR A 187 -2.26 -0.43 -21.93
C THR A 187 -1.92 -1.88 -22.28
N HIS A 188 -0.73 -2.32 -21.92
CA HIS A 188 -0.32 -3.72 -21.99
C HIS A 188 0.48 -4.12 -20.75
N ALA A 189 0.61 -5.42 -20.53
CA ALA A 189 1.39 -5.94 -19.42
C ALA A 189 2.90 -5.87 -19.72
N PHE A 190 3.69 -5.69 -18.67
CA PHE A 190 5.14 -5.87 -18.75
C PHE A 190 5.48 -7.27 -19.22
N THR A 191 6.44 -7.36 -20.14
CA THR A 191 7.01 -8.61 -20.59
C THR A 191 8.54 -8.54 -20.57
N TYR A 192 9.20 -9.68 -20.76
CA TYR A 192 10.64 -9.70 -20.82
C TYR A 192 11.17 -8.80 -21.96
N GLY A 193 11.95 -7.80 -21.59
CA GLY A 193 12.51 -6.81 -22.52
C GLY A 193 11.55 -5.69 -22.95
N ASP A 194 10.28 -5.70 -22.52
CA ASP A 194 9.32 -4.64 -22.78
C ASP A 194 8.63 -4.17 -21.49
N PHE A 195 8.98 -2.96 -21.07
CA PHE A 195 8.42 -2.26 -19.91
C PHE A 195 7.70 -0.98 -20.31
N SER A 196 7.28 -0.85 -21.57
CA SER A 196 6.56 0.33 -22.07
C SER A 196 5.08 0.34 -21.67
N GLY A 197 4.52 -0.79 -21.22
CA GLY A 197 3.19 -0.87 -20.65
C GLY A 197 3.11 -0.31 -19.23
N ALA A 198 1.93 -0.48 -18.61
CA ALA A 198 1.66 0.00 -17.25
C ALA A 198 0.94 -1.05 -16.38
N PHE A 199 1.00 -2.33 -16.75
CA PHE A 199 0.34 -3.39 -16.01
C PHE A 199 1.31 -4.50 -15.61
N LEU A 200 1.28 -4.88 -14.32
CA LEU A 200 2.09 -5.97 -13.78
C LEU A 200 1.23 -7.22 -13.57
N GLN A 201 1.45 -8.24 -14.40
CA GLN A 201 0.92 -9.58 -14.18
C GLN A 201 1.78 -10.28 -13.12
N ALA A 202 1.36 -10.21 -11.88
CA ALA A 202 2.17 -10.67 -10.76
C ALA A 202 2.12 -12.21 -10.54
N GLY A 203 1.21 -12.91 -11.23
CA GLY A 203 0.89 -14.30 -10.91
C GLY A 203 0.17 -14.43 -9.56
N VAL A 204 -0.09 -15.66 -9.12
CA VAL A 204 -0.71 -15.93 -7.82
C VAL A 204 0.33 -15.74 -6.71
N SER A 205 0.61 -14.49 -6.37
CA SER A 205 1.66 -14.11 -5.41
C SER A 205 1.36 -12.75 -4.76
N GLU A 206 0.30 -12.68 -3.98
CA GLU A 206 -0.25 -11.46 -3.40
C GLU A 206 0.76 -10.68 -2.56
N LEU A 207 1.54 -11.37 -1.72
CA LEU A 207 2.58 -10.71 -0.92
C LEU A 207 3.65 -10.07 -1.77
N THR A 208 4.17 -10.80 -2.77
CA THR A 208 5.21 -10.30 -3.67
C THR A 208 4.68 -9.12 -4.48
N MET A 209 3.47 -9.22 -5.02
CA MET A 209 2.80 -8.13 -5.74
C MET A 209 2.71 -6.87 -4.88
N ALA A 210 2.21 -7.00 -3.66
CA ALA A 210 2.10 -5.87 -2.74
C ALA A 210 3.46 -5.28 -2.38
N CYS A 211 4.50 -6.12 -2.16
CA CYS A 211 5.87 -5.65 -1.92
C CYS A 211 6.47 -4.94 -3.14
N CYS A 212 6.18 -5.39 -4.37
CA CYS A 212 6.57 -4.67 -5.58
C CYS A 212 5.93 -3.27 -5.62
N CYS A 213 4.65 -3.17 -5.31
CA CYS A 213 3.95 -1.87 -5.22
C CYS A 213 4.56 -0.96 -4.14
N LEU A 214 4.93 -1.52 -2.97
CA LEU A 214 5.68 -0.75 -1.96
C LEU A 214 6.98 -0.18 -2.54
N GLY A 215 7.75 -1.02 -3.22
CA GLY A 215 9.02 -0.61 -3.84
C GLY A 215 8.84 0.49 -4.88
N MET A 216 7.80 0.40 -5.74
CA MET A 216 7.47 1.41 -6.75
C MET A 216 7.14 2.76 -6.10
N VAL A 217 6.28 2.77 -5.08
CA VAL A 217 5.89 4.01 -4.38
C VAL A 217 7.06 4.60 -3.59
N LEU A 218 7.90 3.76 -2.95
CA LEU A 218 9.12 4.21 -2.26
C LEU A 218 10.14 4.84 -3.21
N HIS A 219 10.26 4.34 -4.44
CA HIS A 219 11.09 4.96 -5.47
C HIS A 219 10.62 6.39 -5.77
N GLY A 220 9.32 6.63 -5.70
CA GLY A 220 8.69 7.90 -6.06
C GLY A 220 8.35 7.99 -7.54
N GLY A 221 7.49 8.97 -7.87
CA GLY A 221 7.08 9.24 -9.25
C GLY A 221 6.06 8.26 -9.83
N ILE A 222 5.59 7.27 -9.07
CA ILE A 222 4.65 6.23 -9.50
C ILE A 222 3.47 6.16 -8.54
N ILE A 223 2.28 6.05 -9.10
CA ILE A 223 1.05 5.71 -8.39
C ILE A 223 0.81 4.20 -8.60
N ALA A 224 0.87 3.41 -7.52
CA ALA A 224 0.73 1.96 -7.62
C ALA A 224 -0.61 1.48 -7.05
N ALA A 225 -1.25 0.56 -7.78
CA ALA A 225 -2.42 -0.18 -7.34
C ALA A 225 -2.20 -1.69 -7.53
N CYS A 226 -2.72 -2.49 -6.60
CA CYS A 226 -2.66 -3.95 -6.70
C CYS A 226 -3.97 -4.60 -6.28
N ALA A 227 -4.36 -5.64 -7.00
CA ALA A 227 -5.69 -6.24 -6.90
C ALA A 227 -5.66 -7.74 -6.68
N THR A 228 -6.62 -8.21 -5.90
CA THR A 228 -6.99 -9.61 -5.71
C THR A 228 -8.41 -9.71 -5.15
N PHE A 229 -8.89 -10.91 -4.81
CA PHE A 229 -10.14 -11.07 -4.05
C PHE A 229 -9.94 -10.69 -2.59
N PHE A 230 -10.98 -10.21 -1.94
CA PHE A 230 -10.87 -9.65 -0.60
C PHE A 230 -10.37 -10.67 0.45
N VAL A 231 -10.80 -11.91 0.37
CA VAL A 231 -10.29 -12.98 1.24
C VAL A 231 -8.77 -13.13 1.16
N PHE A 232 -8.17 -12.93 -0.01
CA PHE A 232 -6.72 -13.05 -0.22
C PHE A 232 -5.92 -11.83 0.25
N SER A 233 -6.60 -10.78 0.76
CA SER A 233 -5.93 -9.72 1.52
C SER A 233 -5.14 -10.28 2.71
N ASP A 234 -5.49 -11.48 3.19
CA ASP A 234 -4.76 -12.20 4.24
C ASP A 234 -3.30 -12.41 3.89
N TYR A 235 -3.01 -12.77 2.63
CA TYR A 235 -1.64 -12.98 2.15
C TYR A 235 -0.87 -11.66 1.99
N MET A 236 -1.56 -10.52 1.91
CA MET A 236 -0.95 -9.19 1.74
C MET A 236 -0.69 -8.47 3.06
N LYS A 237 -1.20 -8.94 4.19
CA LYS A 237 -1.20 -8.22 5.49
C LYS A 237 0.16 -7.70 5.94
N PRO A 238 1.28 -8.43 5.83
CA PRO A 238 2.59 -7.88 6.17
C PRO A 238 2.93 -6.65 5.34
N ALA A 239 2.65 -6.67 4.03
CA ALA A 239 2.89 -5.54 3.13
C ALA A 239 1.95 -4.36 3.42
N ILE A 240 0.65 -4.63 3.68
CA ILE A 240 -0.34 -3.60 4.06
C ILE A 240 0.12 -2.89 5.34
N ARG A 241 0.56 -3.66 6.36
CA ARG A 241 1.09 -3.10 7.60
C ARG A 241 2.32 -2.21 7.34
N MET A 242 3.24 -2.65 6.48
CA MET A 242 4.41 -1.85 6.12
C MET A 242 4.02 -0.58 5.36
N ALA A 243 3.07 -0.66 4.42
CA ALA A 243 2.56 0.51 3.73
C ALA A 243 1.97 1.55 4.72
N ALA A 244 1.21 1.10 5.72
CA ALA A 244 0.66 1.96 6.77
C ALA A 244 1.75 2.59 7.65
N LEU A 245 2.75 1.80 8.09
CA LEU A 245 3.89 2.29 8.89
C LEU A 245 4.76 3.30 8.15
N MET A 246 4.94 3.10 6.84
CA MET A 246 5.77 3.95 5.98
C MET A 246 4.97 5.08 5.31
N GLU A 247 3.68 5.20 5.60
CA GLU A 247 2.78 6.23 5.03
C GLU A 247 2.76 6.22 3.49
N LEU A 248 2.73 5.03 2.88
CA LEU A 248 2.77 4.87 1.43
C LEU A 248 1.37 4.84 0.83
N PRO A 249 1.04 5.70 -0.15
CA PRO A 249 -0.30 5.84 -0.71
C PRO A 249 -0.64 4.78 -1.77
N ILE A 250 -0.41 3.50 -1.48
CA ILE A 250 -0.76 2.38 -2.35
C ILE A 250 -2.27 2.20 -2.38
N LYS A 251 -2.84 1.85 -3.54
CA LYS A 251 -4.26 1.54 -3.70
C LYS A 251 -4.41 0.02 -3.73
N PHE A 252 -4.94 -0.55 -2.64
CA PHE A 252 -5.31 -1.96 -2.56
C PHE A 252 -6.73 -2.12 -3.07
N ILE A 253 -6.91 -2.92 -4.11
CA ILE A 253 -8.20 -3.17 -4.77
C ILE A 253 -8.62 -4.60 -4.44
N TRP A 254 -9.74 -4.76 -3.74
CA TRP A 254 -10.25 -6.06 -3.35
C TRP A 254 -11.68 -6.25 -3.81
N SER A 255 -11.89 -7.20 -4.70
CA SER A 255 -13.22 -7.60 -5.15
C SER A 255 -13.74 -8.81 -4.36
N HIS A 256 -15.00 -9.20 -4.59
CA HIS A 256 -15.65 -10.29 -3.84
C HIS A 256 -15.76 -9.96 -2.34
N ASP A 257 -16.48 -8.86 -2.05
CA ASP A 257 -16.50 -8.15 -0.76
C ASP A 257 -17.24 -8.87 0.38
N ALA A 258 -18.14 -9.83 0.06
CA ALA A 258 -19.04 -10.41 1.05
C ALA A 258 -19.53 -11.82 0.64
N PHE A 259 -20.49 -12.35 1.38
CA PHE A 259 -21.06 -13.70 1.23
C PHE A 259 -21.71 -13.99 -0.14
N ARG A 260 -21.96 -13.00 -0.99
CA ARG A 260 -22.53 -13.18 -2.34
C ARG A 260 -21.45 -13.41 -3.41
N VAL A 261 -20.37 -14.11 -3.07
CA VAL A 261 -19.32 -14.44 -4.04
C VAL A 261 -19.71 -15.58 -4.99
N GLY A 262 -20.81 -16.30 -4.69
CA GLY A 262 -21.39 -17.32 -5.55
C GLY A 262 -20.79 -18.70 -5.31
N GLU A 263 -20.54 -19.42 -6.40
CA GLU A 263 -20.08 -20.82 -6.40
C GLU A 263 -18.64 -21.03 -5.95
N ASP A 264 -17.87 -20.00 -5.74
CA ASP A 264 -16.48 -20.08 -5.29
C ASP A 264 -16.33 -20.73 -3.88
N GLY A 265 -17.37 -20.59 -3.05
CA GLY A 265 -17.50 -21.28 -1.77
C GLY A 265 -16.64 -20.68 -0.65
N PRO A 266 -16.54 -21.38 0.50
CA PRO A 266 -15.99 -20.83 1.74
C PRO A 266 -14.49 -20.49 1.67
N THR A 267 -13.75 -21.03 0.72
CA THR A 267 -12.33 -20.67 0.51
C THR A 267 -12.15 -19.29 -0.10
N HIS A 268 -13.21 -18.67 -0.64
CA HIS A 268 -13.20 -17.39 -1.33
C HIS A 268 -14.09 -16.33 -0.65
N GLU A 269 -14.86 -16.73 0.36
CA GLU A 269 -15.75 -15.83 1.09
C GLU A 269 -15.02 -15.11 2.21
N PRO A 270 -14.93 -13.76 2.18
CA PRO A 270 -14.39 -12.99 3.29
C PRO A 270 -15.38 -12.98 4.46
N VAL A 271 -14.89 -13.23 5.66
CA VAL A 271 -15.69 -13.21 6.91
C VAL A 271 -15.14 -12.17 7.88
N GLU A 272 -13.89 -12.38 8.33
CA GLU A 272 -13.23 -11.48 9.29
C GLU A 272 -12.38 -10.39 8.63
N GLN A 273 -12.13 -10.45 7.33
CA GLN A 273 -11.23 -9.55 6.61
C GLN A 273 -11.65 -8.08 6.74
N GLU A 274 -12.96 -7.79 6.65
CA GLU A 274 -13.43 -6.42 6.79
C GLU A 274 -13.14 -5.88 8.20
N ALA A 275 -13.42 -6.65 9.25
CA ALA A 275 -13.15 -6.25 10.63
C ALA A 275 -11.65 -5.97 10.85
N GLN A 276 -10.77 -6.79 10.27
CA GLN A 276 -9.31 -6.63 10.36
C GLN A 276 -8.84 -5.36 9.65
N ILE A 277 -9.35 -5.07 8.45
CA ILE A 277 -9.00 -3.87 7.68
C ILE A 277 -9.58 -2.61 8.36
N ARG A 278 -10.82 -2.67 8.88
CA ARG A 278 -11.41 -1.59 9.68
C ARG A 278 -10.63 -1.30 10.97
N LEU A 279 -10.04 -2.34 11.58
CA LEU A 279 -9.13 -2.13 12.72
C LEU A 279 -7.89 -1.32 12.31
N MET A 280 -7.29 -1.60 11.16
CA MET A 280 -6.17 -0.81 10.64
C MET A 280 -6.56 0.64 10.37
N GLU A 281 -7.78 0.89 9.88
CA GLU A 281 -8.32 2.25 9.69
C GLU A 281 -8.43 3.01 11.03
N LYS A 282 -8.75 2.32 12.13
CA LYS A 282 -8.86 2.94 13.47
C LYS A 282 -7.51 3.34 14.08
N LEU A 283 -6.44 2.65 13.71
CA LEU A 283 -5.11 2.97 14.21
C LEU A 283 -4.67 4.34 13.69
N LYS A 284 -3.95 5.06 14.54
CA LYS A 284 -3.37 6.36 14.17
C LYS A 284 -1.88 6.18 13.87
N ASN A 285 -1.42 6.82 12.80
CA ASN A 285 0.00 6.95 12.53
C ASN A 285 0.64 8.00 13.46
N HIS A 286 1.95 8.16 13.40
CA HIS A 286 2.67 9.13 14.26
C HIS A 286 2.34 10.60 13.97
N LYS A 287 1.65 10.90 12.88
CA LYS A 287 1.10 12.24 12.57
C LYS A 287 -0.32 12.43 13.10
N GLY A 288 -0.92 11.43 13.73
CA GLY A 288 -2.26 11.46 14.26
C GLY A 288 -3.37 11.20 13.23
N HIS A 289 -3.01 10.89 11.97
CA HIS A 289 -3.98 10.51 10.93
C HIS A 289 -4.35 9.02 11.04
N ASN A 290 -5.47 8.63 10.45
CA ASN A 290 -5.80 7.22 10.29
C ASN A 290 -4.69 6.52 9.48
N SER A 291 -4.30 5.31 9.90
CA SER A 291 -3.21 4.57 9.24
C SER A 291 -3.58 4.08 7.84
N MET A 292 -4.86 4.05 7.52
CA MET A 292 -5.40 3.61 6.23
C MET A 292 -6.72 4.33 5.95
N LEU A 293 -7.01 4.59 4.69
CA LEU A 293 -8.34 4.96 4.21
C LEU A 293 -9.05 3.69 3.72
N VAL A 294 -10.22 3.39 4.25
CA VAL A 294 -11.01 2.21 3.84
C VAL A 294 -12.32 2.66 3.22
N LEU A 295 -12.58 2.20 2.00
CA LEU A 295 -13.73 2.58 1.18
C LEU A 295 -14.43 1.30 0.68
N ARG A 296 -15.69 1.13 1.04
CA ARG A 296 -16.55 0.05 0.57
C ARG A 296 -17.85 0.63 0.01
N PRO A 297 -17.84 1.02 -1.28
CA PRO A 297 -18.97 1.69 -1.92
C PRO A 297 -20.16 0.74 -2.12
N ALA A 298 -21.36 1.31 -2.01
CA ALA A 298 -22.62 0.57 -2.08
C ALA A 298 -23.22 0.49 -3.48
N ASP A 299 -22.77 1.32 -4.41
CA ASP A 299 -23.21 1.29 -5.81
C ASP A 299 -22.13 1.84 -6.77
N VAL A 300 -22.49 1.99 -8.02
CA VAL A 300 -21.56 2.42 -9.08
C VAL A 300 -21.13 3.88 -8.93
N GLU A 301 -22.00 4.73 -8.43
CA GLU A 301 -21.72 6.16 -8.26
C GLU A 301 -20.84 6.38 -7.01
N GLU A 302 -21.17 5.72 -5.90
CA GLU A 302 -20.26 5.71 -4.73
C GLU A 302 -18.87 5.18 -5.10
N THR A 303 -18.78 4.23 -6.06
CA THR A 303 -17.51 3.70 -6.54
C THR A 303 -16.66 4.78 -7.23
N THR A 304 -17.27 5.64 -8.03
CA THR A 304 -16.58 6.75 -8.68
C THR A 304 -16.02 7.73 -7.66
N VAL A 305 -16.82 8.08 -6.63
CA VAL A 305 -16.37 8.96 -5.54
C VAL A 305 -15.29 8.28 -4.69
N ALA A 306 -15.41 6.97 -4.43
CA ALA A 306 -14.40 6.22 -3.70
C ALA A 306 -13.04 6.24 -4.42
N TRP A 307 -13.02 6.11 -5.75
CA TRP A 307 -11.80 6.25 -6.53
C TRP A 307 -11.22 7.67 -6.49
N LYS A 308 -12.08 8.71 -6.56
CA LYS A 308 -11.64 10.10 -6.37
C LYS A 308 -10.90 10.25 -5.04
N LEU A 309 -11.54 9.84 -3.94
CA LEU A 309 -10.94 9.89 -2.60
C LEU A 309 -9.66 9.06 -2.50
N ALA A 310 -9.62 7.89 -3.14
CA ALA A 310 -8.44 7.05 -3.19
C ALA A 310 -7.27 7.75 -3.90
N MET A 311 -7.51 8.42 -5.02
CA MET A 311 -6.48 9.15 -5.76
C MET A 311 -6.00 10.39 -4.98
N GLU A 312 -6.90 11.11 -4.34
CA GLU A 312 -6.58 12.28 -3.51
C GLU A 312 -5.83 11.92 -2.21
N ASN A 313 -5.96 10.67 -1.72
CA ASN A 313 -5.20 10.19 -0.57
C ASN A 313 -3.75 9.88 -0.96
N THR A 314 -2.85 10.84 -0.73
CA THR A 314 -1.42 10.76 -1.04
C THR A 314 -0.53 10.47 0.17
N SER A 315 -1.10 10.19 1.33
CA SER A 315 -0.35 10.11 2.60
C SER A 315 -0.49 8.78 3.35
N THR A 316 -1.45 7.93 2.96
CA THR A 316 -1.67 6.63 3.59
C THR A 316 -2.18 5.62 2.56
N PRO A 317 -2.05 4.30 2.80
CA PRO A 317 -2.64 3.32 1.91
C PRO A 317 -4.17 3.44 1.89
N THR A 318 -4.76 3.10 0.76
CA THR A 318 -6.22 3.04 0.59
C THR A 318 -6.65 1.62 0.29
N ALA A 319 -7.68 1.14 0.98
CA ALA A 319 -8.42 -0.07 0.68
C ALA A 319 -9.70 0.26 -0.09
N LEU A 320 -9.86 -0.32 -1.27
CA LEU A 320 -11.05 -0.23 -2.10
C LEU A 320 -11.69 -1.63 -2.15
N ILE A 321 -12.87 -1.79 -1.55
CA ILE A 321 -13.53 -3.09 -1.37
C ILE A 321 -14.79 -3.11 -2.24
N PHE A 322 -14.86 -4.04 -3.21
CA PHE A 322 -15.88 -4.06 -4.25
C PHE A 322 -16.67 -5.37 -4.32
N SER A 323 -17.94 -5.27 -4.62
CA SER A 323 -18.83 -6.43 -4.82
C SER A 323 -18.50 -7.23 -6.08
N ARG A 324 -18.74 -8.55 -6.02
CA ARG A 324 -18.81 -9.41 -7.20
C ARG A 324 -20.15 -9.31 -7.92
N GLN A 325 -21.23 -9.34 -7.15
CA GLN A 325 -22.62 -9.30 -7.67
C GLN A 325 -23.02 -7.90 -8.11
N ASN A 326 -23.98 -7.85 -9.02
CA ASN A 326 -24.64 -6.60 -9.38
C ASN A 326 -25.45 -6.04 -8.19
N ILE A 327 -25.45 -4.73 -8.06
CA ILE A 327 -26.15 -4.00 -6.99
C ILE A 327 -27.00 -2.91 -7.65
N ASN A 328 -28.21 -2.75 -7.18
CA ASN A 328 -29.08 -1.65 -7.63
C ASN A 328 -28.50 -0.32 -7.15
N ASN A 329 -28.58 0.70 -7.99
CA ASN A 329 -28.22 2.05 -7.58
C ASN A 329 -29.06 2.51 -6.40
N LEU A 330 -28.45 3.29 -5.52
CA LEU A 330 -29.10 3.84 -4.35
C LEU A 330 -30.14 4.91 -4.74
N PRO A 331 -31.23 5.05 -3.99
CA PRO A 331 -32.27 6.04 -4.27
C PRO A 331 -31.89 7.45 -3.80
N THR A 332 -30.62 7.84 -3.91
CA THR A 332 -30.09 9.14 -3.45
C THR A 332 -30.33 10.27 -4.44
N GLY A 333 -30.83 9.97 -5.65
CA GLY A 333 -30.73 10.90 -6.76
C GLY A 333 -29.26 11.16 -7.12
N ASN A 334 -28.87 12.42 -7.28
CA ASN A 334 -27.49 12.78 -7.60
C ASN A 334 -26.68 13.26 -6.37
N ASN A 335 -27.08 12.89 -5.14
CA ASN A 335 -26.46 13.42 -3.92
C ASN A 335 -25.27 12.56 -3.43
N TYR A 336 -24.39 12.16 -4.33
CA TYR A 336 -23.18 11.39 -3.99
C TYR A 336 -22.03 12.22 -3.40
N SER A 337 -22.15 13.56 -3.36
CA SER A 337 -21.17 14.42 -2.69
C SER A 337 -21.03 14.11 -1.18
N GLN A 338 -22.05 13.53 -0.57
CA GLN A 338 -22.03 13.14 0.85
C GLN A 338 -21.15 11.89 1.13
N VAL A 339 -20.77 11.12 0.12
CA VAL A 339 -19.83 9.97 0.26
C VAL A 339 -18.53 10.40 0.94
N GLU A 340 -18.05 11.61 0.66
CA GLU A 340 -16.85 12.20 1.26
C GLU A 340 -16.95 12.37 2.78
N LYS A 341 -18.17 12.36 3.33
CA LYS A 341 -18.42 12.40 4.78
C LYS A 341 -18.24 11.03 5.45
N GLY A 342 -18.19 9.96 4.67
CA GLY A 342 -17.99 8.59 5.17
C GLY A 342 -19.24 7.87 5.65
N ALA A 343 -20.29 8.57 6.00
CA ALA A 343 -21.64 8.06 6.23
C ALA A 343 -22.65 9.14 5.89
N TYR A 344 -23.78 8.77 5.28
CA TYR A 344 -24.81 9.72 4.88
C TYR A 344 -26.18 9.05 4.68
N ILE A 345 -27.24 9.83 4.77
CA ILE A 345 -28.62 9.35 4.58
C ILE A 345 -28.88 9.16 3.08
N VAL A 346 -29.22 7.94 2.68
CA VAL A 346 -29.52 7.59 1.28
C VAL A 346 -31.01 7.58 0.97
N ALA A 347 -31.84 7.34 1.96
CA ALA A 347 -33.29 7.39 1.83
C ALA A 347 -34.00 7.44 3.19
N GLY A 348 -35.24 7.95 3.20
CA GLY A 348 -36.14 7.90 4.35
C GLY A 348 -36.35 9.24 5.01
N SER A 349 -36.85 9.20 6.25
CA SER A 349 -37.23 10.40 7.01
C SER A 349 -36.01 11.15 7.55
N ASP A 350 -35.97 12.44 7.33
CA ASP A 350 -34.96 13.34 7.90
C ASP A 350 -35.21 13.65 9.36
N THR A 351 -36.48 13.44 9.83
CA THR A 351 -36.89 13.72 11.18
C THR A 351 -37.59 12.51 11.81
N ASP A 352 -37.28 12.21 13.06
CA ASP A 352 -37.94 11.20 13.89
C ASP A 352 -38.18 9.84 13.21
N PRO A 353 -37.17 9.11 12.78
CA PRO A 353 -37.34 7.76 12.31
C PRO A 353 -37.62 6.79 13.45
N ASP A 354 -38.53 5.82 13.25
CA ASP A 354 -38.75 4.74 14.21
C ASP A 354 -37.56 3.76 14.22
N VAL A 355 -36.92 3.61 13.04
CA VAL A 355 -35.77 2.72 12.84
C VAL A 355 -34.76 3.38 11.92
N ILE A 356 -33.48 3.25 12.27
CA ILE A 356 -32.35 3.60 11.41
C ILE A 356 -31.63 2.31 10.97
N LEU A 357 -31.61 2.06 9.68
CA LEU A 357 -30.90 0.94 9.05
C LEU A 357 -29.55 1.43 8.52
N VAL A 358 -28.47 0.83 8.99
CA VAL A 358 -27.08 1.24 8.67
C VAL A 358 -26.33 0.08 8.05
N ALA A 359 -25.72 0.28 6.90
CA ALA A 359 -24.84 -0.69 6.28
C ALA A 359 -23.72 -0.04 5.45
N SER A 360 -22.79 -0.86 5.01
CA SER A 360 -21.67 -0.52 4.13
C SER A 360 -21.72 -1.41 2.88
N GLY A 361 -21.29 -0.91 1.74
CA GLY A 361 -21.15 -1.72 0.53
C GLY A 361 -22.44 -2.37 0.05
N SER A 362 -22.34 -3.61 -0.40
CA SER A 362 -23.45 -4.35 -1.03
C SER A 362 -24.69 -4.52 -0.15
N GLU A 363 -24.57 -4.47 1.17
CA GLU A 363 -25.65 -4.65 2.10
C GLU A 363 -26.62 -3.46 2.15
N VAL A 364 -26.20 -2.26 1.74
CA VAL A 364 -27.08 -1.08 1.67
C VAL A 364 -28.27 -1.33 0.73
N SER A 365 -28.03 -1.95 -0.41
CA SER A 365 -29.11 -2.33 -1.34
C SER A 365 -30.11 -3.31 -0.71
N THR A 366 -29.63 -4.22 0.15
CA THR A 366 -30.50 -5.14 0.92
C THR A 366 -31.34 -4.37 1.92
N LEU A 367 -30.78 -3.37 2.60
CA LEU A 367 -31.53 -2.50 3.52
C LEU A 367 -32.58 -1.67 2.81
N VAL A 368 -32.27 -1.15 1.61
CA VAL A 368 -33.26 -0.42 0.79
C VAL A 368 -34.46 -1.31 0.48
N ALA A 369 -34.24 -2.55 0.05
CA ALA A 369 -35.32 -3.50 -0.23
C ALA A 369 -36.09 -3.89 1.07
N GLY A 370 -35.40 -4.13 2.17
CA GLY A 370 -36.01 -4.46 3.46
C GLY A 370 -36.84 -3.30 4.04
N ALA A 371 -36.41 -2.07 3.88
CA ALA A 371 -37.11 -0.89 4.33
C ALA A 371 -38.50 -0.73 3.69
N GLU A 372 -38.66 -1.18 2.44
CA GLU A 372 -39.97 -1.17 1.77
C GLU A 372 -40.99 -2.08 2.47
N LEU A 373 -40.54 -3.18 3.08
CA LEU A 373 -41.39 -4.06 3.87
C LEU A 373 -41.83 -3.37 5.19
N LEU A 374 -40.89 -2.76 5.88
CA LEU A 374 -41.20 -2.04 7.14
C LEU A 374 -42.13 -0.84 6.92
N ARG A 375 -41.96 -0.12 5.82
CA ARG A 375 -42.84 1.01 5.46
C ARG A 375 -44.25 0.59 5.16
N LYS A 376 -44.48 -0.62 4.63
CA LYS A 376 -45.86 -1.16 4.46
C LYS A 376 -46.56 -1.38 5.77
N ASP A 377 -45.81 -1.63 6.85
CA ASP A 377 -46.32 -1.78 8.22
C ASP A 377 -46.39 -0.45 8.99
N GLY A 378 -46.17 0.68 8.27
CA GLY A 378 -46.28 2.03 8.84
C GLY A 378 -45.00 2.50 9.58
N VAL A 379 -43.90 1.76 9.53
CA VAL A 379 -42.66 2.11 10.23
C VAL A 379 -41.91 3.18 9.42
N LYS A 380 -41.50 4.25 10.09
CA LYS A 380 -40.65 5.32 9.53
C LYS A 380 -39.22 4.86 9.54
N VAL A 381 -38.64 4.63 8.35
CA VAL A 381 -37.30 4.09 8.21
C VAL A 381 -36.37 5.11 7.59
N ARG A 382 -35.21 5.34 8.25
CA ARG A 382 -34.05 6.03 7.70
C ARG A 382 -33.03 4.99 7.28
N ILE A 383 -32.41 5.17 6.11
CA ILE A 383 -31.34 4.30 5.60
C ILE A 383 -30.06 5.12 5.48
N VAL A 384 -28.99 4.61 6.02
CA VAL A 384 -27.66 5.23 6.02
C VAL A 384 -26.67 4.32 5.30
N SER A 385 -25.98 4.85 4.29
CA SER A 385 -24.79 4.22 3.69
C SER A 385 -23.54 4.68 4.45
N VAL A 386 -22.65 3.72 4.74
CA VAL A 386 -21.36 3.98 5.42
C VAL A 386 -20.20 3.51 4.53
N PRO A 387 -19.90 4.21 3.44
CA PRO A 387 -18.78 3.82 2.58
C PRO A 387 -17.42 3.87 3.28
N SER A 388 -17.26 4.69 4.34
CA SER A 388 -16.01 4.78 5.12
C SER A 388 -16.28 5.17 6.57
N GLU A 389 -16.10 4.22 7.49
CA GLU A 389 -16.21 4.50 8.92
C GLU A 389 -15.16 5.52 9.40
N GLY A 390 -13.93 5.45 8.85
CA GLY A 390 -12.84 6.34 9.24
C GLY A 390 -13.11 7.79 8.87
N LEU A 391 -13.62 8.04 7.67
CA LEU A 391 -14.03 9.39 7.25
C LEU A 391 -15.16 9.92 8.12
N PHE A 392 -16.17 9.09 8.46
CA PHE A 392 -17.27 9.48 9.34
C PHE A 392 -16.76 9.83 10.76
N ARG A 393 -15.87 9.03 11.34
CA ARG A 393 -15.28 9.31 12.65
C ARG A 393 -14.45 10.60 12.69
N ASN A 394 -13.95 11.05 11.54
CA ASN A 394 -13.21 12.30 11.43
C ASN A 394 -14.11 13.53 11.24
N GLN A 395 -15.44 13.35 11.08
CA GLN A 395 -16.39 14.46 10.99
C GLN A 395 -16.57 15.15 12.37
N SER A 396 -17.14 16.35 12.36
CA SER A 396 -17.51 17.05 13.57
C SER A 396 -18.52 16.26 14.40
N LYS A 397 -18.54 16.47 15.71
CA LYS A 397 -19.53 15.83 16.60
C LYS A 397 -20.97 16.20 16.22
N GLU A 398 -21.17 17.39 15.72
CA GLU A 398 -22.45 17.84 15.20
C GLU A 398 -22.93 16.96 14.04
N TYR A 399 -22.05 16.71 13.04
CA TYR A 399 -22.37 15.82 11.93
C TYR A 399 -22.58 14.36 12.37
N GLN A 400 -21.75 13.88 13.31
CA GLN A 400 -21.89 12.50 13.80
C GLN A 400 -23.20 12.27 14.58
N ASN A 401 -23.81 13.32 15.12
CA ASN A 401 -25.04 13.26 15.93
C ASN A 401 -26.30 13.65 15.13
N SER A 402 -26.16 14.10 13.88
CA SER A 402 -27.30 14.44 13.01
C SER A 402 -27.83 13.19 12.29
#